data_1a45c7fd74627cf3bea4faabbf183011
#
_entry.id   1a45c7fd74627cf3bea4faabbf183011
#
_cell.length_a   1.000
_cell.length_b   1.000
_cell.length_c   1.000
_cell.angle_alpha   90.00
_cell.angle_beta   90.00
_cell.angle_gamma   90.00
#
_symmetry.space_group_name_H-M   'P 1'
#
loop_
_entity.id
_entity.type
_entity.pdbx_description
1 polymer ?
#
loop_
_entity_poly.entity_id
_entity_poly.type
_entity_poly.pdbx_seq_one_letter_code
_entity_poly.pdbx_strand_id
1 'polypeptide(L)'
;MFFGFVGRKALGWLVKRREGGAEAIFRRIQVGTACYVALAQGANDVANAIGPLAVIYFLVKTGSVGAMVPVPVFLLLFGGIGIACGIGMAGHRVMETMGKKITTLSNTRGFCVEFAAATTVLVASKMGLPVSTTHAAVGGVLGVGLARGIEAVNFGIIYKIMLYWVLTVPAAAVTSMVIFKILQFFL
;
A
#
# COMPACT_ATOMS: atom_id res chain seq x y z
N MET A 1 -2.24 -27.68 0.31
CA MET A 1 -1.18 -28.56 0.84
C MET A 1 -0.06 -28.88 -0.17
N PHE A 2 -0.35 -29.15 -1.43
CA PHE A 2 0.62 -29.46 -2.47
C PHE A 2 1.60 -28.32 -2.79
N PHE A 3 1.13 -27.08 -2.90
CA PHE A 3 1.98 -25.90 -3.16
C PHE A 3 2.97 -25.60 -2.03
N GLY A 4 2.62 -25.89 -0.78
CA GLY A 4 3.53 -25.71 0.36
C GLY A 4 4.68 -26.72 0.38
N PHE A 5 4.44 -27.94 -0.09
CA PHE A 5 5.45 -29.00 -0.12
C PHE A 5 6.45 -28.79 -1.26
N VAL A 6 5.96 -28.40 -2.45
CA VAL A 6 6.82 -28.07 -3.60
C VAL A 6 7.67 -26.83 -3.32
N GLY A 7 7.06 -25.79 -2.68
CA GLY A 7 7.78 -24.59 -2.28
C GLY A 7 8.89 -24.88 -1.26
N ARG A 8 8.65 -25.76 -0.26
CA ARG A 8 9.68 -26.16 0.71
C ARG A 8 10.84 -26.93 0.08
N LYS A 9 10.57 -27.83 -0.89
CA LYS A 9 11.63 -28.55 -1.59
C LYS A 9 12.45 -27.65 -2.51
N ALA A 10 11.80 -26.77 -3.26
CA ALA A 10 12.47 -25.80 -4.13
C ALA A 10 13.33 -24.79 -3.32
N LEU A 11 12.80 -24.26 -2.24
CA LEU A 11 13.54 -23.40 -1.31
C LEU A 11 14.68 -24.15 -0.63
N GLY A 12 14.47 -25.37 -0.16
CA GLY A 12 15.50 -26.19 0.45
C GLY A 12 16.67 -26.50 -0.51
N TRP A 13 16.37 -26.71 -1.79
CA TRP A 13 17.37 -26.94 -2.83
C TRP A 13 18.17 -25.64 -3.14
N LEU A 14 17.50 -24.49 -3.23
CA LEU A 14 18.12 -23.18 -3.44
C LEU A 14 19.03 -22.77 -2.25
N VAL A 15 18.58 -23.04 -1.02
CA VAL A 15 19.35 -22.74 0.21
C VAL A 15 20.60 -23.61 0.32
N LYS A 16 20.51 -24.89 -0.05
CA LYS A 16 21.63 -25.85 0.05
C LYS A 16 22.74 -25.60 -0.98
N ARG A 17 22.48 -24.84 -2.04
CA ARG A 17 23.41 -24.62 -3.16
C ARG A 17 24.24 -23.33 -3.06
N ARG A 18 24.04 -22.49 -2.04
CA ARG A 18 24.79 -21.24 -1.87
C ARG A 18 25.24 -21.06 -0.41
N GLU A 19 26.48 -20.68 -0.25
CA GLU A 19 27.13 -20.31 1.04
C GLU A 19 26.59 -19.03 1.69
N GLY A 20 25.42 -18.57 1.33
CA GLY A 20 24.68 -17.48 1.96
C GLY A 20 23.36 -18.01 2.46
N GLY A 21 23.12 -17.97 3.76
CA GLY A 21 21.88 -18.45 4.40
C GLY A 21 20.60 -17.90 3.76
N ALA A 22 19.44 -18.43 4.15
CA ALA A 22 18.12 -18.07 3.60
C ALA A 22 17.92 -16.54 3.47
N GLU A 23 18.42 -15.75 4.40
CA GLU A 23 18.33 -14.28 4.39
C GLU A 23 19.00 -13.63 3.17
N ALA A 24 20.13 -14.17 2.68
CA ALA A 24 20.81 -13.63 1.50
C ALA A 24 20.02 -13.89 0.21
N ILE A 25 19.31 -15.02 0.14
CA ILE A 25 18.43 -15.35 -0.98
C ILE A 25 17.20 -14.44 -0.95
N PHE A 26 16.55 -14.33 0.21
CA PHE A 26 15.37 -13.48 0.38
C PHE A 26 15.65 -12.01 0.15
N ARG A 27 16.84 -11.51 0.47
CA ARG A 27 17.28 -10.15 0.15
C ARG A 27 17.18 -9.83 -1.35
N ARG A 28 17.50 -10.80 -2.22
CA ARG A 28 17.40 -10.61 -3.67
C ARG A 28 15.95 -10.74 -4.17
N ILE A 29 15.22 -11.70 -3.63
CA ILE A 29 13.81 -11.92 -3.98
C ILE A 29 12.96 -10.73 -3.52
N GLN A 30 13.31 -10.11 -2.40
CA GLN A 30 12.60 -8.94 -1.85
C GLN A 30 12.62 -7.73 -2.79
N VAL A 31 13.63 -7.58 -3.64
CA VAL A 31 13.60 -6.55 -4.69
C VAL A 31 12.42 -6.77 -5.65
N GLY A 32 12.16 -8.03 -6.02
CA GLY A 32 11.02 -8.37 -6.87
C GLY A 32 9.68 -8.13 -6.18
N THR A 33 9.54 -8.49 -4.89
CA THR A 33 8.31 -8.22 -4.14
C THR A 33 8.12 -6.74 -3.85
N ALA A 34 9.18 -5.97 -3.64
CA ALA A 34 9.11 -4.52 -3.52
C ALA A 34 8.56 -3.87 -4.80
N CYS A 35 9.02 -4.31 -5.98
CA CYS A 35 8.45 -3.88 -7.26
C CYS A 35 6.97 -4.28 -7.39
N TYR A 36 6.62 -5.49 -6.96
CA TYR A 36 5.24 -5.98 -6.97
C TYR A 36 4.31 -5.15 -6.07
N VAL A 37 4.77 -4.82 -4.85
CA VAL A 37 4.06 -3.91 -3.94
C VAL A 37 3.91 -2.53 -4.55
N ALA A 38 5.00 -1.96 -5.09
CA ALA A 38 4.97 -0.62 -5.68
C ALA A 38 3.97 -0.53 -6.83
N LEU A 39 3.90 -1.56 -7.68
CA LEU A 39 2.93 -1.64 -8.77
C LEU A 39 1.50 -1.74 -8.24
N ALA A 40 1.24 -2.64 -7.28
CA ALA A 40 -0.08 -2.86 -6.71
C ALA A 40 -0.60 -1.62 -5.98
N GLN A 41 0.24 -1.00 -5.15
CA GLN A 41 -0.11 0.20 -4.39
C GLN A 41 -0.28 1.41 -5.31
N GLY A 42 0.67 1.63 -6.22
CA GLY A 42 0.62 2.76 -7.15
C GLY A 42 -0.65 2.74 -8.01
N ALA A 43 -1.03 1.59 -8.55
CA ALA A 43 -2.26 1.44 -9.32
C ALA A 43 -3.51 1.72 -8.48
N ASN A 44 -3.58 1.19 -7.25
CA ASN A 44 -4.71 1.40 -6.35
C ASN A 44 -4.81 2.86 -5.87
N ASP A 45 -3.70 3.45 -5.43
CA ASP A 45 -3.70 4.78 -4.83
C ASP A 45 -3.95 5.87 -5.87
N VAL A 46 -3.42 5.72 -7.09
CA VAL A 46 -3.76 6.61 -8.22
C VAL A 46 -5.25 6.51 -8.54
N ALA A 47 -5.82 5.30 -8.59
CA ALA A 47 -7.25 5.12 -8.87
C ALA A 47 -8.13 5.77 -7.80
N ASN A 48 -7.79 5.61 -6.52
CA ASN A 48 -8.54 6.21 -5.41
C ASN A 48 -8.49 7.75 -5.42
N ALA A 49 -7.35 8.33 -5.80
CA ALA A 49 -7.19 9.78 -5.87
C ALA A 49 -7.85 10.38 -7.13
N ILE A 50 -7.66 9.75 -8.27
CA ILE A 50 -8.07 10.27 -9.58
C ILE A 50 -9.52 9.91 -9.93
N GLY A 51 -10.07 8.83 -9.37
CA GLY A 51 -11.45 8.43 -9.63
C GLY A 51 -12.47 9.56 -9.42
N PRO A 52 -12.54 10.16 -8.23
CA PRO A 52 -13.44 11.30 -7.99
C PRO A 52 -13.17 12.51 -8.90
N LEU A 53 -11.91 12.80 -9.17
CA LEU A 53 -11.51 13.91 -10.05
C LEU A 53 -11.95 13.66 -11.51
N ALA A 54 -11.84 12.43 -11.98
CA ALA A 54 -12.30 12.05 -13.33
C ALA A 54 -13.82 12.19 -13.47
N VAL A 55 -14.58 11.84 -12.42
CA VAL A 55 -16.04 12.03 -12.40
C VAL A 55 -16.39 13.51 -12.51
N ILE A 56 -15.74 14.38 -11.74
CA ILE A 56 -15.95 15.83 -11.80
C ILE A 56 -15.59 16.37 -13.19
N TYR A 57 -14.42 16.00 -13.72
CA TYR A 57 -14.00 16.41 -15.06
C TYR A 57 -15.01 16.01 -16.15
N PHE A 58 -15.52 14.78 -16.08
CA PHE A 58 -16.48 14.27 -17.02
C PHE A 58 -17.83 15.00 -16.90
N LEU A 59 -18.31 15.23 -15.67
CA LEU A 59 -19.54 15.97 -15.40
C LEU A 59 -19.47 17.39 -15.96
N VAL A 60 -18.38 18.11 -15.74
CA VAL A 60 -18.20 19.47 -16.28
C VAL A 60 -18.17 19.48 -17.80
N LYS A 61 -17.61 18.43 -18.43
CA LYS A 61 -17.49 18.35 -19.89
C LYS A 61 -18.77 17.92 -20.59
N THR A 62 -19.57 17.02 -19.99
CA THR A 62 -20.71 16.38 -20.64
C THR A 62 -22.06 16.77 -20.06
N GLY A 63 -22.09 17.40 -18.89
CA GLY A 63 -23.30 17.75 -18.16
C GLY A 63 -24.06 16.55 -17.56
N SER A 64 -23.52 15.34 -17.68
CA SER A 64 -24.20 14.11 -17.22
C SER A 64 -23.20 13.18 -16.51
N VAL A 65 -23.72 12.40 -15.55
CA VAL A 65 -22.95 11.35 -14.87
C VAL A 65 -23.27 10.01 -15.52
N GLY A 66 -22.30 9.40 -16.17
CA GLY A 66 -22.41 8.05 -16.74
C GLY A 66 -22.05 6.97 -15.72
N ALA A 67 -22.58 5.75 -15.93
CA ALA A 67 -22.21 4.58 -15.09
C ALA A 67 -20.73 4.19 -15.20
N MET A 68 -20.09 4.51 -16.32
CA MET A 68 -18.65 4.36 -16.56
C MET A 68 -18.06 5.67 -17.05
N VAL A 69 -17.07 6.17 -16.33
CA VAL A 69 -16.39 7.42 -16.67
C VAL A 69 -15.00 7.09 -17.20
N PRO A 70 -14.68 7.44 -18.46
CA PRO A 70 -13.32 7.26 -18.99
C PRO A 70 -12.36 8.20 -18.27
N VAL A 71 -11.25 7.64 -17.77
CA VAL A 71 -10.23 8.42 -17.06
C VAL A 71 -9.18 8.89 -18.07
N PRO A 72 -9.04 10.19 -18.30
CA PRO A 72 -8.00 10.72 -19.19
C PRO A 72 -6.60 10.43 -18.69
N VAL A 73 -5.69 10.09 -19.60
CA VAL A 73 -4.29 9.73 -19.27
C VAL A 73 -3.56 10.85 -18.54
N PHE A 74 -3.84 12.12 -18.87
CA PHE A 74 -3.20 13.24 -18.19
C PHE A 74 -3.55 13.34 -16.70
N LEU A 75 -4.77 12.95 -16.30
CA LEU A 75 -5.14 12.89 -14.89
C LEU A 75 -4.39 11.77 -14.16
N LEU A 76 -4.22 10.61 -14.81
CA LEU A 76 -3.41 9.51 -14.25
C LEU A 76 -1.95 9.94 -14.07
N LEU A 77 -1.38 10.63 -15.05
CA LEU A 77 -0.02 11.17 -14.95
C LEU A 77 0.11 12.18 -13.81
N PHE A 78 -0.86 13.09 -13.69
CA PHE A 78 -0.89 14.07 -12.61
C PHE A 78 -0.94 13.40 -11.22
N GLY A 79 -1.81 12.40 -11.04
CA GLY A 79 -1.88 11.62 -9.82
C GLY A 79 -0.59 10.85 -9.52
N GLY A 80 -0.01 10.21 -10.53
CA GLY A 80 1.26 9.49 -10.42
C GLY A 80 2.43 10.38 -10.00
N ILE A 81 2.54 11.58 -10.59
CA ILE A 81 3.56 12.57 -10.20
C ILE A 81 3.34 13.02 -8.75
N GLY A 82 2.08 13.29 -8.35
CA GLY A 82 1.77 13.67 -6.97
C GLY A 82 2.19 12.61 -5.96
N ILE A 83 1.92 11.33 -6.24
CA ILE A 83 2.35 10.20 -5.39
C ILE A 83 3.88 10.12 -5.34
N ALA A 84 4.57 10.21 -6.48
CA ALA A 84 6.02 10.17 -6.53
C ALA A 84 6.68 11.29 -5.69
N CYS A 85 6.15 12.51 -5.78
CA CYS A 85 6.58 13.63 -4.94
C CYS A 85 6.35 13.34 -3.44
N GLY A 86 5.16 12.83 -3.07
CA GLY A 86 4.84 12.48 -1.68
C GLY A 86 5.77 11.42 -1.11
N ILE A 87 6.07 10.38 -1.88
CA ILE A 87 7.02 9.33 -1.50
C ILE A 87 8.43 9.91 -1.33
N GLY A 88 8.87 10.77 -2.26
CA GLY A 88 10.18 11.42 -2.16
C GLY A 88 10.34 12.28 -0.90
N MET A 89 9.27 12.96 -0.47
CA MET A 89 9.30 13.85 0.70
C MET A 89 9.26 13.10 2.04
N ALA A 90 8.40 12.07 2.17
CA ALA A 90 8.09 11.46 3.46
C ALA A 90 8.19 9.94 3.52
N GLY A 91 8.42 9.26 2.39
CA GLY A 91 8.41 7.80 2.30
C GLY A 91 9.40 7.11 3.24
N HIS A 92 10.59 7.70 3.44
CA HIS A 92 11.61 7.15 4.34
C HIS A 92 11.11 7.01 5.80
N ARG A 93 10.30 7.95 6.28
CA ARG A 93 9.73 7.90 7.65
C ARG A 93 8.72 6.78 7.81
N VAL A 94 7.91 6.56 6.77
CA VAL A 94 6.91 5.48 6.74
C VAL A 94 7.64 4.13 6.71
N MET A 95 8.64 3.96 5.84
CA MET A 95 9.45 2.73 5.77
C MET A 95 10.12 2.41 7.09
N GLU A 96 10.69 3.40 7.79
CA GLU A 96 11.31 3.19 9.09
C GLU A 96 10.30 2.73 10.14
N THR A 97 9.12 3.32 10.18
CA THR A 97 8.06 2.95 11.12
C THR A 97 7.58 1.53 10.86
N MET A 98 7.33 1.17 9.61
CA MET A 98 6.86 -0.16 9.22
C MET A 98 7.91 -1.24 9.47
N GLY A 99 9.17 -0.97 9.11
CA GLY A 99 10.25 -1.96 9.15
C GLY A 99 10.89 -2.16 10.54
N LYS A 100 10.81 -1.15 11.43
CA LYS A 100 11.55 -1.19 12.70
C LYS A 100 10.70 -0.94 13.94
N LYS A 101 9.65 -0.10 13.86
CA LYS A 101 8.93 0.35 15.06
C LYS A 101 7.78 -0.56 15.46
N ILE A 102 7.11 -1.21 14.51
CA ILE A 102 5.99 -2.15 14.78
C ILE A 102 6.55 -3.50 15.23
N THR A 103 7.43 -4.07 14.42
CA THR A 103 8.19 -5.29 14.70
C THR A 103 9.49 -5.26 13.92
N THR A 104 10.51 -5.99 14.38
CA THR A 104 11.77 -6.09 13.63
C THR A 104 11.62 -7.04 12.46
N LEU A 105 11.73 -6.52 11.23
CA LEU A 105 11.66 -7.31 10.02
C LEU A 105 13.05 -7.74 9.57
N SER A 106 13.23 -9.05 9.30
CA SER A 106 14.33 -9.59 8.50
C SER A 106 13.91 -9.62 7.03
N ASN A 107 14.84 -9.93 6.11
CA ASN A 107 14.52 -10.01 4.68
C ASN A 107 13.43 -11.05 4.38
N THR A 108 13.48 -12.20 5.04
CA THR A 108 12.44 -13.23 4.90
C THR A 108 11.06 -12.75 5.33
N ARG A 109 11.01 -12.01 6.43
CA ARG A 109 9.74 -11.45 6.96
C ARG A 109 9.24 -10.30 6.12
N GLY A 110 10.14 -9.42 5.65
CA GLY A 110 9.83 -8.36 4.72
C GLY A 110 9.19 -8.90 3.44
N PHE A 111 9.77 -9.96 2.86
CA PHE A 111 9.17 -10.67 1.74
C PHE A 111 7.73 -11.11 2.02
N CYS A 112 7.47 -11.75 3.18
CA CYS A 112 6.11 -12.21 3.53
C CYS A 112 5.13 -11.04 3.65
N VAL A 113 5.55 -9.94 4.28
CA VAL A 113 4.73 -8.73 4.41
C VAL A 113 4.39 -8.13 3.05
N GLU A 114 5.41 -7.92 2.22
CA GLU A 114 5.26 -7.33 0.89
C GLU A 114 4.36 -8.19 0.00
N PHE A 115 4.60 -9.49 -0.03
CA PHE A 115 3.79 -10.43 -0.82
C PHE A 115 2.33 -10.46 -0.38
N ALA A 116 2.08 -10.51 0.94
CA ALA A 116 0.73 -10.50 1.50
C ALA A 116 0.00 -9.18 1.19
N ALA A 117 0.65 -8.05 1.42
CA ALA A 117 0.07 -6.74 1.17
C ALA A 117 -0.26 -6.53 -0.31
N ALA A 118 0.68 -6.81 -1.22
CA ALA A 118 0.47 -6.65 -2.66
C ALA A 118 -0.66 -7.56 -3.17
N THR A 119 -0.67 -8.82 -2.74
CA THR A 119 -1.70 -9.78 -3.15
C THR A 119 -3.08 -9.33 -2.66
N THR A 120 -3.19 -8.88 -1.40
CA THR A 120 -4.45 -8.36 -0.85
C THR A 120 -4.96 -7.16 -1.64
N VAL A 121 -4.10 -6.19 -1.93
CA VAL A 121 -4.45 -4.98 -2.70
C VAL A 121 -4.88 -5.34 -4.11
N LEU A 122 -4.15 -6.20 -4.80
CA LEU A 122 -4.50 -6.61 -6.18
C LEU A 122 -5.81 -7.39 -6.26
N VAL A 123 -6.05 -8.32 -5.33
CA VAL A 123 -7.31 -9.08 -5.29
C VAL A 123 -8.48 -8.15 -5.06
N ALA A 124 -8.37 -7.27 -4.06
CA ALA A 124 -9.41 -6.30 -3.76
C ALA A 124 -9.67 -5.33 -4.93
N SER A 125 -8.61 -4.82 -5.58
CA SER A 125 -8.72 -3.95 -6.75
C SER A 125 -9.39 -4.67 -7.93
N LYS A 126 -9.09 -5.95 -8.15
CA LYS A 126 -9.78 -6.76 -9.18
C LYS A 126 -11.26 -6.96 -8.89
N MET A 127 -11.64 -7.00 -7.62
CA MET A 127 -13.03 -7.10 -7.18
C MET A 127 -13.76 -5.74 -7.20
N GLY A 128 -13.08 -4.66 -7.58
CA GLY A 128 -13.62 -3.30 -7.56
C GLY A 128 -13.80 -2.72 -6.16
N LEU A 129 -13.13 -3.29 -5.15
CA LEU A 129 -13.20 -2.84 -3.77
C LEU A 129 -12.13 -1.77 -3.52
N PRO A 130 -12.52 -0.56 -3.09
CA PRO A 130 -11.54 0.44 -2.66
C PRO A 130 -10.89 -0.03 -1.34
N VAL A 131 -9.57 -0.15 -1.33
CA VAL A 131 -8.83 -0.59 -0.14
C VAL A 131 -7.73 0.39 0.20
N SER A 132 -7.45 0.49 1.50
CA SER A 132 -6.28 1.21 1.99
C SER A 132 -5.05 0.33 1.92
N THR A 133 -4.09 0.73 1.11
CA THR A 133 -2.80 0.07 0.96
C THR A 133 -2.00 0.08 2.27
N THR A 134 -2.14 1.15 3.06
CA THR A 134 -1.53 1.25 4.40
C THR A 134 -2.13 0.22 5.36
N HIS A 135 -3.45 0.01 5.35
CA HIS A 135 -4.08 -1.03 6.18
C HIS A 135 -3.57 -2.43 5.79
N ALA A 136 -3.49 -2.72 4.51
CA ALA A 136 -2.97 -4.00 4.02
C ALA A 136 -1.51 -4.23 4.45
N ALA A 137 -0.67 -3.21 4.33
CA ALA A 137 0.74 -3.28 4.71
C ALA A 137 0.92 -3.43 6.23
N VAL A 138 0.22 -2.62 7.05
CA VAL A 138 0.26 -2.72 8.53
C VAL A 138 -0.29 -4.08 8.98
N GLY A 139 -1.37 -4.57 8.37
CA GLY A 139 -1.92 -5.89 8.62
C GLY A 139 -0.93 -7.00 8.32
N GLY A 140 -0.18 -6.91 7.22
CA GLY A 140 0.90 -7.83 6.88
C GLY A 140 2.02 -7.84 7.93
N VAL A 141 2.49 -6.65 8.36
CA VAL A 141 3.51 -6.51 9.42
C VAL A 141 3.01 -7.09 10.73
N LEU A 142 1.76 -6.79 11.10
CA LEU A 142 1.12 -7.30 12.32
C LEU A 142 1.01 -8.82 12.28
N GLY A 143 0.53 -9.39 11.17
CA GLY A 143 0.40 -10.83 11.00
C GLY A 143 1.74 -11.58 11.13
N VAL A 144 2.80 -11.06 10.49
CA VAL A 144 4.15 -11.62 10.62
C VAL A 144 4.70 -11.44 12.04
N GLY A 145 4.40 -10.30 12.69
CA GLY A 145 4.77 -10.05 14.08
C GLY A 145 4.13 -11.04 15.04
N LEU A 146 2.79 -11.22 14.93
CA LEU A 146 2.03 -12.16 15.77
C LEU A 146 2.45 -13.63 15.58
N ALA A 147 2.83 -14.01 14.36
CA ALA A 147 3.39 -15.35 14.10
C ALA A 147 4.69 -15.65 14.87
N ARG A 148 5.37 -14.60 15.37
CA ARG A 148 6.56 -14.71 16.24
C ARG A 148 6.24 -14.70 17.73
N GLY A 149 5.02 -14.37 18.08
CA GLY A 149 4.54 -14.18 19.44
C GLY A 149 4.08 -12.75 19.71
N ILE A 150 3.17 -12.62 20.65
CA ILE A 150 2.53 -11.32 21.00
C ILE A 150 3.58 -10.28 21.44
N GLU A 151 4.63 -10.73 22.14
CA GLU A 151 5.74 -9.87 22.62
C GLU A 151 6.58 -9.26 21.50
N ALA A 152 6.53 -9.82 20.29
CA ALA A 152 7.28 -9.34 19.15
C ALA A 152 6.61 -8.12 18.45
N VAL A 153 5.43 -7.70 18.91
CA VAL A 153 4.64 -6.61 18.33
C VAL A 153 4.54 -5.45 19.31
N ASN A 154 4.84 -4.24 18.83
CA ASN A 154 4.64 -3.03 19.61
C ASN A 154 3.21 -2.51 19.46
N PHE A 155 2.32 -2.95 20.36
CA PHE A 155 0.92 -2.54 20.36
C PHE A 155 0.72 -1.03 20.58
N GLY A 156 1.64 -0.35 21.27
CA GLY A 156 1.59 1.10 21.44
C GLY A 156 1.72 1.85 20.12
N ILE A 157 2.53 1.34 19.20
CA ILE A 157 2.64 1.90 17.84
C ILE A 157 1.39 1.57 17.02
N ILE A 158 0.88 0.33 17.11
CA ILE A 158 -0.36 -0.07 16.43
C ILE A 158 -1.52 0.82 16.86
N TYR A 159 -1.69 1.05 18.16
CA TYR A 159 -2.75 1.94 18.68
C TYR A 159 -2.65 3.37 18.11
N LYS A 160 -1.44 3.94 18.04
CA LYS A 160 -1.23 5.26 17.43
C LYS A 160 -1.60 5.27 15.95
N ILE A 161 -1.23 4.23 15.20
CA ILE A 161 -1.58 4.11 13.79
C ILE A 161 -3.10 4.04 13.61
N MET A 162 -3.79 3.23 14.41
CA MET A 162 -5.26 3.14 14.39
C MET A 162 -5.92 4.49 14.71
N LEU A 163 -5.40 5.21 15.70
CA LEU A 163 -5.89 6.56 16.03
C LEU A 163 -5.75 7.52 14.84
N TYR A 164 -4.60 7.49 14.15
CA TYR A 164 -4.42 8.32 12.96
C TYR A 164 -5.37 7.93 11.83
N TRP A 165 -5.67 6.65 11.64
CA TRP A 165 -6.67 6.22 10.65
C TRP A 165 -8.06 6.82 10.92
N VAL A 166 -8.48 6.85 12.18
CA VAL A 166 -9.75 7.47 12.57
C VAL A 166 -9.73 8.97 12.36
N LEU A 167 -8.61 9.64 12.69
CA LEU A 167 -8.50 11.10 12.61
C LEU A 167 -8.33 11.62 11.16
N THR A 168 -7.74 10.83 10.26
CA THR A 168 -7.49 11.29 8.89
C THR A 168 -8.76 11.56 8.10
N VAL A 169 -9.82 10.77 8.29
CA VAL A 169 -11.08 10.95 7.56
C VAL A 169 -11.78 12.26 7.91
N PRO A 170 -12.02 12.62 9.20
CA PRO A 170 -12.54 13.92 9.56
C PRO A 170 -11.65 15.09 9.14
N ALA A 171 -10.32 14.94 9.28
CA ALA A 171 -9.39 15.98 8.87
C ALA A 171 -9.45 16.25 7.37
N ALA A 172 -9.48 15.20 6.54
CA ALA A 172 -9.64 15.32 5.10
C ALA A 172 -10.98 15.97 4.71
N ALA A 173 -12.07 15.59 5.38
CA ALA A 173 -13.40 16.19 5.14
C ALA A 173 -13.41 17.69 5.44
N VAL A 174 -12.89 18.09 6.61
CA VAL A 174 -12.80 19.52 7.00
C VAL A 174 -11.92 20.29 6.01
N THR A 175 -10.75 19.76 5.67
CA THR A 175 -9.84 20.40 4.71
C THR A 175 -10.51 20.58 3.35
N SER A 176 -11.21 19.56 2.85
CA SER A 176 -11.93 19.63 1.57
C SER A 176 -13.05 20.66 1.60
N MET A 177 -13.82 20.74 2.71
CA MET A 177 -14.87 21.76 2.87
C MET A 177 -14.30 23.18 2.88
N VAL A 178 -13.18 23.40 3.56
CA VAL A 178 -12.52 24.71 3.62
C VAL A 178 -12.03 25.12 2.22
N ILE A 179 -11.32 24.22 1.53
CA ILE A 179 -10.83 24.48 0.18
C ILE A 179 -12.01 24.77 -0.79
N PHE A 180 -13.08 23.99 -0.72
CA PHE A 180 -14.25 24.19 -1.55
C PHE A 180 -14.89 25.57 -1.30
N LYS A 181 -15.03 25.99 -0.04
CA LYS A 181 -15.57 27.32 0.32
C LYS A 181 -14.68 28.46 -0.18
N ILE A 182 -13.36 28.31 -0.08
CA ILE A 182 -12.41 29.29 -0.62
C ILE A 182 -12.56 29.39 -2.15
N LEU A 183 -12.58 28.28 -2.87
CA LEU A 183 -12.75 28.28 -4.32
C LEU A 183 -14.11 28.87 -4.74
N GLN A 184 -15.17 28.58 -4.01
CA GLN A 184 -16.51 29.13 -4.26
C GLN A 184 -16.56 30.66 -4.10
N PHE A 185 -15.70 31.22 -3.25
CA PHE A 185 -15.61 32.66 -3.06
C PHE A 185 -14.89 33.38 -4.21
N PHE A 186 -13.97 32.68 -4.90
CA PHE A 186 -13.19 33.25 -6.01
C PHE A 186 -13.79 32.95 -7.40
N LEU A 187 -14.72 32.02 -7.51
CA LEU A 187 -15.42 31.65 -8.75
C LEU A 187 -16.84 32.22 -8.78
#